data_6152bd61513a4e9bd1ce0c1f7d90eac2
#
_entry.id   6152bd61513a4e9bd1ce0c1f7d90eac2
#
_cell.length_a   1.000
_cell.length_b   1.000
_cell.length_c   1.000
_cell.angle_alpha   90.00
_cell.angle_beta   90.00
_cell.angle_gamma   90.00
#
_symmetry.space_group_name_H-M   'P 1'
#
loop_
_entity.id
_entity.type
_entity.pdbx_description
1 polymer ?
#
loop_
_entity_poly.entity_id
_entity_poly.type
_entity_poly.pdbx_seq_one_letter_code
_entity_poly.pdbx_strand_id
1 'polypeptide(L)'
;MTYNEFQDIIKEAIPEVTPGQLEKFRLMEGLYQEWNARINVISRKDMDEFYRHHVLHSLCIAAFLKLRMPDVYERMRGGGPYALSEPLKIMDLGTVGGFPGIPLAVIFPHADFTLCDSIGKKITVATEVSRSLGLSNVRTVNARAESLDCTFDYIVSRAVTSLDNFMPWVKGKYSEGILYLKGGDLAEEISVAMSRYKMRKGSVHQWPVASWTADPFFETKFVIYIEK
;
A
#
# COMPACT_ATOMS: atom_id res chain seq x y z
N MET A 1 2.81 -17.06 9.00
CA MET A 1 4.13 -16.67 8.42
C MET A 1 4.95 -15.99 9.48
N THR A 2 6.13 -16.52 9.77
CA THR A 2 7.10 -15.93 10.70
C THR A 2 7.87 -14.79 10.04
N TYR A 3 8.58 -13.98 10.85
CA TYR A 3 9.48 -12.94 10.32
C TYR A 3 10.60 -13.53 9.43
N ASN A 4 11.17 -14.69 9.80
CA ASN A 4 12.24 -15.31 9.01
C ASN A 4 11.76 -15.74 7.63
N GLU A 5 10.61 -16.39 7.54
CA GLU A 5 9.98 -16.74 6.26
C GLU A 5 9.70 -15.51 5.41
N PHE A 6 9.14 -14.44 6.02
CA PHE A 6 8.94 -13.16 5.35
C PHE A 6 10.25 -12.56 4.83
N GLN A 7 11.30 -12.54 5.68
CA GLN A 7 12.62 -12.00 5.32
C GLN A 7 13.23 -12.71 4.11
N ASP A 8 13.12 -14.05 4.06
CA ASP A 8 13.65 -14.83 2.94
C ASP A 8 12.92 -14.50 1.63
N ILE A 9 11.57 -14.41 1.68
CA ILE A 9 10.77 -14.00 0.53
C ILE A 9 11.16 -12.60 0.04
N ILE A 10 11.31 -11.64 0.96
CA ILE A 10 11.63 -10.27 0.57
C ILE A 10 13.04 -10.13 0.03
N LYS A 11 14.03 -10.83 0.58
CA LYS A 11 15.39 -10.84 0.05
C LYS A 11 15.48 -11.42 -1.36
N GLU A 12 14.66 -12.41 -1.68
CA GLU A 12 14.57 -12.98 -3.01
C GLU A 12 13.85 -12.02 -3.98
N ALA A 13 12.71 -11.48 -3.58
CA ALA A 13 11.86 -10.63 -4.43
C ALA A 13 12.44 -9.22 -4.64
N ILE A 14 13.08 -8.66 -3.61
CA ILE A 14 13.67 -7.33 -3.56
C ILE A 14 15.13 -7.46 -3.06
N PRO A 15 16.06 -7.97 -3.89
CA PRO A 15 17.45 -8.20 -3.47
C PRO A 15 18.16 -6.95 -2.96
N GLU A 16 17.69 -5.79 -3.37
CA GLU A 16 18.19 -4.47 -2.98
C GLU A 16 17.66 -3.97 -1.62
N VAL A 17 16.87 -4.79 -0.89
CA VAL A 17 16.41 -4.46 0.46
C VAL A 17 17.61 -4.34 1.41
N THR A 18 17.68 -3.23 2.11
CA THR A 18 18.79 -2.94 3.03
C THR A 18 18.59 -3.58 4.42
N PRO A 19 19.67 -3.83 5.18
CA PRO A 19 19.56 -4.31 6.57
C PRO A 19 18.69 -3.37 7.45
N GLY A 20 18.77 -2.05 7.24
CA GLY A 20 17.95 -1.08 7.96
C GLY A 20 16.44 -1.20 7.66
N GLN A 21 16.08 -1.50 6.42
CA GLN A 21 14.69 -1.79 6.04
C GLN A 21 14.20 -3.09 6.65
N LEU A 22 15.01 -4.14 6.63
CA LEU A 22 14.69 -5.42 7.27
C LEU A 22 14.48 -5.27 8.78
N GLU A 23 15.31 -4.47 9.45
CA GLU A 23 15.13 -4.18 10.87
C GLU A 23 13.82 -3.43 11.16
N LYS A 24 13.43 -2.47 10.32
CA LYS A 24 12.12 -1.82 10.44
C LYS A 24 10.96 -2.82 10.31
N PHE A 25 11.02 -3.75 9.37
CA PHE A 25 10.03 -4.82 9.26
C PHE A 25 10.00 -5.72 10.49
N ARG A 26 11.16 -6.06 11.06
CA ARG A 26 11.24 -6.88 12.26
C ARG A 26 10.58 -6.21 13.47
N LEU A 27 10.74 -4.91 13.61
CA LEU A 27 10.16 -4.12 14.70
C LEU A 27 8.65 -3.93 14.57
N MET A 28 8.10 -3.98 13.34
CA MET A 28 6.68 -3.70 13.10
C MET A 28 5.74 -4.56 13.92
N GLU A 29 5.97 -5.87 13.97
CA GLU A 29 5.05 -6.80 14.65
C GLU A 29 4.86 -6.41 16.12
N GLY A 30 5.96 -6.19 16.85
CA GLY A 30 5.90 -5.77 18.26
C GLY A 30 5.20 -4.44 18.46
N LEU A 31 5.44 -3.47 17.57
CA LEU A 31 4.77 -2.17 17.61
C LEU A 31 3.26 -2.31 17.40
N TYR A 32 2.85 -3.11 16.40
CA TYR A 32 1.42 -3.35 16.17
C TYR A 32 0.76 -4.16 17.27
N GLN A 33 1.45 -5.13 17.89
CA GLN A 33 0.95 -5.86 19.06
C GLN A 33 0.69 -4.91 20.23
N GLU A 34 1.64 -4.02 20.53
CA GLU A 34 1.50 -3.03 21.60
C GLU A 34 0.31 -2.09 21.34
N TRP A 35 0.22 -1.51 20.14
CA TRP A 35 -0.85 -0.58 19.80
C TRP A 35 -2.20 -1.26 19.68
N ASN A 36 -2.25 -2.49 19.16
CA ASN A 36 -3.48 -3.25 19.01
C ASN A 36 -4.10 -3.66 20.35
N ALA A 37 -3.29 -3.77 21.41
CA ALA A 37 -3.79 -3.96 22.78
C ALA A 37 -4.59 -2.76 23.29
N ARG A 38 -4.33 -1.55 22.75
CA ARG A 38 -5.01 -0.29 23.13
C ARG A 38 -6.09 0.10 22.14
N ILE A 39 -5.79 -0.05 20.86
CA ILE A 39 -6.66 0.35 19.73
C ILE A 39 -6.70 -0.81 18.73
N ASN A 40 -7.82 -1.51 18.69
CA ASN A 40 -8.00 -2.66 17.81
C ASN A 40 -8.07 -2.20 16.32
N VAL A 41 -6.96 -2.25 15.59
CA VAL A 41 -6.87 -1.97 14.15
C VAL A 41 -6.67 -3.24 13.33
N ILE A 42 -6.18 -4.32 13.95
CA ILE A 42 -5.99 -5.65 13.35
C ILE A 42 -6.72 -6.66 14.23
N SER A 43 -7.49 -7.57 13.62
CA SER A 43 -8.16 -8.63 14.39
C SER A 43 -7.12 -9.55 15.06
N ARG A 44 -7.47 -10.20 16.18
CA ARG A 44 -6.55 -11.13 16.86
C ARG A 44 -6.08 -12.24 15.93
N LYS A 45 -6.97 -12.80 15.13
CA LYS A 45 -6.67 -13.86 14.16
C LYS A 45 -5.70 -13.36 13.06
N ASP A 46 -5.83 -12.11 12.64
CA ASP A 46 -4.94 -11.55 11.63
C ASP A 46 -3.57 -11.15 12.20
N MET A 47 -3.48 -10.93 13.54
CA MET A 47 -2.18 -10.71 14.21
C MET A 47 -1.28 -11.95 14.16
N ASP A 48 -1.85 -13.17 14.22
CA ASP A 48 -1.09 -14.42 14.08
C ASP A 48 -0.49 -14.58 12.66
N GLU A 49 -1.08 -13.90 11.68
CA GLU A 49 -0.65 -13.88 10.28
C GLU A 49 -0.15 -12.49 9.84
N PHE A 50 0.41 -11.71 10.78
CA PHE A 50 0.78 -10.32 10.58
C PHE A 50 1.63 -10.10 9.34
N TYR A 51 2.73 -10.86 9.18
CA TYR A 51 3.62 -10.70 8.03
C TYR A 51 2.96 -11.10 6.72
N ARG A 52 2.13 -12.14 6.69
CA ARG A 52 1.43 -12.59 5.47
C ARG A 52 0.30 -11.64 5.08
N HIS A 53 -0.63 -11.40 6.02
CA HIS A 53 -1.88 -10.70 5.74
C HIS A 53 -1.72 -9.18 5.65
N HIS A 54 -0.70 -8.61 6.28
CA HIS A 54 -0.54 -7.16 6.33
C HIS A 54 0.74 -6.70 5.63
N VAL A 55 1.91 -7.16 6.03
CA VAL A 55 3.18 -6.65 5.50
C VAL A 55 3.40 -7.14 4.06
N LEU A 56 3.43 -8.45 3.83
CA LEU A 56 3.67 -9.02 2.50
C LEU A 56 2.56 -8.64 1.52
N HIS A 57 1.30 -8.66 1.96
CA HIS A 57 0.17 -8.20 1.14
C HIS A 57 0.34 -6.74 0.69
N SER A 58 0.81 -5.84 1.57
CA SER A 58 1.10 -4.46 1.18
C SER A 58 2.21 -4.38 0.14
N LEU A 59 3.24 -5.20 0.28
CA LEU A 59 4.40 -5.25 -0.62
C LEU A 59 4.09 -5.88 -1.99
N CYS A 60 2.90 -6.47 -2.19
CA CYS A 60 2.44 -6.86 -3.52
C CYS A 60 2.37 -5.66 -4.49
N ILE A 61 2.13 -4.45 -3.99
CA ILE A 61 2.22 -3.22 -4.79
C ILE A 61 3.67 -2.98 -5.24
N ALA A 62 4.65 -3.15 -4.35
CA ALA A 62 6.06 -3.00 -4.71
C ALA A 62 6.50 -4.05 -5.74
N ALA A 63 6.05 -5.30 -5.60
CA ALA A 63 6.29 -6.35 -6.58
C ALA A 63 5.68 -6.02 -7.95
N PHE A 64 4.42 -5.54 -7.97
CA PHE A 64 3.77 -5.07 -9.19
C PHE A 64 4.57 -3.95 -9.86
N LEU A 65 4.95 -2.92 -9.11
CA LEU A 65 5.74 -1.79 -9.63
C LEU A 65 7.07 -2.28 -10.22
N LYS A 66 7.79 -3.15 -9.51
CA LYS A 66 9.07 -3.70 -9.98
C LYS A 66 8.93 -4.45 -11.31
N LEU A 67 7.87 -5.23 -11.48
CA LEU A 67 7.65 -6.08 -12.65
C LEU A 67 6.98 -5.37 -13.83
N ARG A 68 6.13 -4.39 -13.56
CA ARG A 68 5.26 -3.78 -14.58
C ARG A 68 5.53 -2.30 -14.82
N MET A 69 6.13 -1.62 -13.86
CA MET A 69 6.41 -0.19 -13.88
C MET A 69 7.82 0.11 -13.30
N PRO A 70 8.89 -0.49 -13.86
CA PRO A 70 10.24 -0.43 -13.27
C PRO A 70 10.77 0.99 -13.08
N ASP A 71 10.44 1.93 -13.96
CA ASP A 71 10.87 3.32 -13.83
C ASP A 71 10.23 3.99 -12.59
N VAL A 72 8.95 3.73 -12.32
CA VAL A 72 8.25 4.22 -11.13
C VAL A 72 8.85 3.58 -9.87
N TYR A 73 9.11 2.27 -9.92
CA TYR A 73 9.74 1.53 -8.82
C TYR A 73 11.11 2.12 -8.46
N GLU A 74 12.00 2.33 -9.44
CA GLU A 74 13.32 2.90 -9.22
C GLU A 74 13.26 4.36 -8.76
N ARG A 75 12.34 5.15 -9.29
CA ARG A 75 12.13 6.53 -8.84
C ARG A 75 11.71 6.59 -7.37
N MET A 76 10.76 5.74 -6.94
CA MET A 76 10.31 5.68 -5.54
C MET A 76 11.42 5.20 -4.58
N ARG A 77 12.35 4.38 -5.07
CA ARG A 77 13.53 3.96 -4.30
C ARG A 77 14.64 5.03 -4.24
N GLY A 78 14.64 5.99 -5.14
CA GLY A 78 15.75 6.93 -5.33
C GLY A 78 16.96 6.26 -5.98
N GLY A 79 16.75 5.24 -6.80
CA GLY A 79 17.81 4.52 -7.51
C GLY A 79 18.27 5.21 -8.78
N GLY A 80 19.54 4.97 -9.18
CA GLY A 80 20.08 5.38 -10.46
C GLY A 80 19.89 6.87 -10.79
N PRO A 81 19.30 7.19 -11.96
CA PRO A 81 19.14 8.57 -12.41
C PRO A 81 18.10 9.35 -11.57
N TYR A 82 17.33 8.69 -10.73
CA TYR A 82 16.26 9.31 -9.94
C TYR A 82 16.71 9.81 -8.56
N ALA A 83 17.95 9.60 -8.17
CA ALA A 83 18.46 9.98 -6.84
C ALA A 83 18.31 11.48 -6.51
N LEU A 84 18.27 12.35 -7.52
CA LEU A 84 18.08 13.80 -7.39
C LEU A 84 16.72 14.28 -7.93
N SER A 85 15.80 13.37 -8.27
CA SER A 85 14.47 13.74 -8.73
C SER A 85 13.59 14.15 -7.55
N GLU A 86 12.55 14.95 -7.81
CA GLU A 86 11.52 15.23 -6.82
C GLU A 86 10.82 13.93 -6.42
N PRO A 87 10.59 13.69 -5.09
CA PRO A 87 9.87 12.53 -4.61
C PRO A 87 8.47 12.43 -5.20
N LEU A 88 8.04 11.21 -5.53
CA LEU A 88 6.64 10.96 -5.89
C LEU A 88 5.75 11.07 -4.64
N LYS A 89 4.62 11.76 -4.79
CA LYS A 89 3.63 11.95 -3.73
C LYS A 89 2.59 10.82 -3.80
N ILE A 90 2.52 10.04 -2.74
CA ILE A 90 1.64 8.87 -2.65
C ILE A 90 0.61 9.10 -1.54
N MET A 91 -0.67 8.93 -1.85
CA MET A 91 -1.72 8.89 -0.81
C MET A 91 -2.10 7.44 -0.51
N ASP A 92 -1.99 7.01 0.74
CA ASP A 92 -2.63 5.79 1.24
C ASP A 92 -4.01 6.14 1.77
N LEU A 93 -5.04 5.83 0.98
CA LEU A 93 -6.43 6.16 1.30
C LEU A 93 -7.11 5.02 2.05
N GLY A 94 -7.63 5.34 3.23
CA GLY A 94 -8.22 4.36 4.13
C GLY A 94 -7.16 3.49 4.79
N THR A 95 -6.12 4.13 5.29
CA THR A 95 -4.88 3.50 5.78
C THR A 95 -5.06 2.68 7.05
N VAL A 96 -6.04 1.89 7.21
CA VAL A 96 -6.35 1.10 8.41
C VAL A 96 -5.09 0.78 9.26
N GLY A 97 -4.73 1.73 10.14
CA GLY A 97 -3.55 1.61 11.01
C GLY A 97 -2.18 1.68 10.31
N GLY A 98 -2.09 2.06 9.02
CA GLY A 98 -0.83 2.22 8.29
C GLY A 98 -0.61 1.25 7.12
N PHE A 99 -1.63 0.46 6.73
CA PHE A 99 -1.53 -0.49 5.62
C PHE A 99 -2.36 -0.04 4.41
N PRO A 100 -1.77 -0.05 3.20
CA PRO A 100 -0.44 -0.54 2.83
C PRO A 100 0.71 0.47 2.98
N GLY A 101 0.46 1.72 3.41
CA GLY A 101 1.41 2.83 3.32
C GLY A 101 2.72 2.63 4.10
N ILE A 102 2.69 2.16 5.35
CA ILE A 102 3.91 1.99 6.16
C ILE A 102 4.87 0.95 5.56
N PRO A 103 4.45 -0.28 5.20
CA PRO A 103 5.35 -1.21 4.53
C PRO A 103 5.92 -0.67 3.22
N LEU A 104 5.13 0.07 2.43
CA LEU A 104 5.58 0.69 1.19
C LEU A 104 6.59 1.81 1.47
N ALA A 105 6.36 2.65 2.49
CA ALA A 105 7.28 3.72 2.86
C ALA A 105 8.64 3.21 3.34
N VAL A 106 8.69 2.00 3.93
CA VAL A 106 9.96 1.33 4.27
C VAL A 106 10.75 0.95 3.01
N ILE A 107 10.08 0.39 1.99
CA ILE A 107 10.74 -0.02 0.73
C ILE A 107 11.09 1.18 -0.15
N PHE A 108 10.30 2.24 -0.11
CA PHE A 108 10.39 3.40 -0.98
C PHE A 108 10.78 4.68 -0.22
N PRO A 109 12.04 4.80 0.23
CA PRO A 109 12.47 5.94 1.04
C PRO A 109 12.50 7.28 0.27
N HIS A 110 12.45 7.25 -1.06
CA HIS A 110 12.43 8.44 -1.93
C HIS A 110 11.02 8.72 -2.50
N ALA A 111 9.99 8.34 -1.77
CA ALA A 111 8.61 8.70 -2.06
C ALA A 111 7.94 9.25 -0.80
N ASP A 112 7.12 10.30 -0.94
CA ASP A 112 6.41 10.95 0.16
C ASP A 112 5.02 10.33 0.35
N PHE A 113 4.81 9.67 1.47
CA PHE A 113 3.55 9.01 1.80
C PHE A 113 2.66 9.88 2.68
N THR A 114 1.42 10.08 2.26
CA THR A 114 0.35 10.68 3.07
C THR A 114 -0.67 9.60 3.42
N LEU A 115 -0.69 9.18 4.68
CA LEU A 115 -1.63 8.18 5.18
C LEU A 115 -2.91 8.87 5.64
N CYS A 116 -4.03 8.59 4.99
CA CYS A 116 -5.31 9.27 5.21
C CYS A 116 -6.39 8.29 5.65
N ASP A 117 -7.05 8.57 6.76
CA ASP A 117 -8.25 7.88 7.24
C ASP A 117 -9.15 8.86 7.99
N SER A 118 -10.46 8.69 7.87
CA SER A 118 -11.45 9.49 8.60
C SER A 118 -11.58 9.10 10.08
N ILE A 119 -11.04 7.95 10.48
CA ILE A 119 -11.11 7.42 11.84
C ILE A 119 -9.84 7.76 12.60
N GLY A 120 -9.92 8.77 13.49
CA GLY A 120 -8.77 9.33 14.19
C GLY A 120 -7.93 8.29 14.96
N LYS A 121 -8.56 7.31 15.62
CA LYS A 121 -7.82 6.25 16.34
C LYS A 121 -6.93 5.39 15.42
N LYS A 122 -7.33 5.18 14.15
CA LYS A 122 -6.50 4.48 13.16
C LYS A 122 -5.29 5.32 12.76
N ILE A 123 -5.51 6.63 12.59
CA ILE A 123 -4.44 7.59 12.31
C ILE A 123 -3.47 7.69 13.49
N THR A 124 -3.94 7.64 14.74
CA THR A 124 -3.05 7.58 15.92
C THR A 124 -2.09 6.40 15.82
N VAL A 125 -2.57 5.20 15.52
CA VAL A 125 -1.71 4.01 15.36
C VAL A 125 -0.71 4.22 14.22
N ALA A 126 -1.16 4.64 13.04
CA ALA A 126 -0.28 4.88 11.89
C ALA A 126 0.80 5.93 12.20
N THR A 127 0.45 7.01 12.93
CA THR A 127 1.39 8.05 13.34
C THR A 127 2.47 7.49 14.28
N GLU A 128 2.05 6.78 15.31
CA GLU A 128 2.97 6.28 16.32
C GLU A 128 3.88 5.17 15.80
N VAL A 129 3.35 4.28 14.97
CA VAL A 129 4.15 3.23 14.33
C VAL A 129 5.16 3.85 13.36
N SER A 130 4.75 4.77 12.48
CA SER A 130 5.69 5.42 11.55
C SER A 130 6.77 6.21 12.27
N ARG A 131 6.42 6.92 13.36
CA ARG A 131 7.37 7.64 14.22
C ARG A 131 8.37 6.68 14.88
N SER A 132 7.89 5.58 15.44
CA SER A 132 8.74 4.58 16.12
C SER A 132 9.70 3.88 15.18
N LEU A 133 9.30 3.71 13.90
CA LEU A 133 10.16 3.19 12.84
C LEU A 133 11.10 4.23 12.23
N GLY A 134 11.01 5.50 12.65
CA GLY A 134 11.84 6.58 12.10
C GLY A 134 11.61 6.83 10.61
N LEU A 135 10.34 6.79 10.15
CA LEU A 135 9.97 7.05 8.75
C LEU A 135 9.78 8.55 8.54
N SER A 136 10.80 9.23 8.01
CA SER A 136 10.76 10.67 7.70
C SER A 136 9.93 11.01 6.46
N ASN A 137 9.65 10.02 5.63
CA ASN A 137 8.87 10.13 4.40
C ASN A 137 7.38 9.82 4.58
N VAL A 138 6.88 9.79 5.83
CA VAL A 138 5.47 9.52 6.14
C VAL A 138 4.88 10.70 6.90
N ARG A 139 3.72 11.16 6.44
CA ARG A 139 2.83 12.04 7.19
C ARG A 139 1.44 11.41 7.29
N THR A 140 0.73 11.71 8.36
CA THR A 140 -0.62 11.18 8.61
C THR A 140 -1.65 12.31 8.62
N VAL A 141 -2.85 12.02 8.10
CA VAL A 141 -3.94 13.01 8.01
C VAL A 141 -5.25 12.36 8.45
N ASN A 142 -5.87 12.91 9.48
CA ASN A 142 -7.21 12.50 9.90
C ASN A 142 -8.25 13.33 9.16
N ALA A 143 -8.68 12.86 8.00
CA ALA A 143 -9.65 13.54 7.14
C ALA A 143 -10.37 12.54 6.23
N ARG A 144 -11.47 12.97 5.63
CA ARG A 144 -12.04 12.33 4.45
C ARG A 144 -11.23 12.74 3.22
N ALA A 145 -10.97 11.82 2.29
CA ALA A 145 -10.16 12.11 1.11
C ALA A 145 -10.74 13.25 0.26
N GLU A 146 -12.07 13.33 0.16
CA GLU A 146 -12.77 14.36 -0.61
C GLU A 146 -12.47 15.78 -0.10
N SER A 147 -12.20 15.92 1.20
CA SER A 147 -11.90 17.20 1.82
C SER A 147 -10.45 17.68 1.64
N LEU A 148 -9.56 16.83 1.13
CA LEU A 148 -8.17 17.23 0.89
C LEU A 148 -8.07 18.11 -0.34
N ASP A 149 -7.48 19.28 -0.20
CA ASP A 149 -7.21 20.19 -1.32
C ASP A 149 -5.77 20.03 -1.81
N CYS A 150 -5.44 18.82 -2.27
CA CYS A 150 -4.12 18.47 -2.83
C CYS A 150 -4.23 17.31 -3.81
N THR A 151 -3.22 17.20 -4.67
CA THR A 151 -3.09 16.15 -5.67
C THR A 151 -1.84 15.31 -5.38
N PHE A 152 -1.93 14.01 -5.65
CA PHE A 152 -0.87 13.03 -5.50
C PHE A 152 -0.49 12.47 -6.87
N ASP A 153 0.70 11.90 -6.99
CA ASP A 153 1.04 11.18 -8.22
C ASP A 153 0.27 9.86 -8.28
N TYR A 154 0.31 9.10 -7.19
CA TYR A 154 -0.43 7.84 -7.07
C TYR A 154 -1.28 7.80 -5.81
N ILE A 155 -2.34 7.01 -5.88
CA ILE A 155 -3.12 6.59 -4.72
C ILE A 155 -2.92 5.09 -4.53
N VAL A 156 -2.59 4.68 -3.30
CA VAL A 156 -2.60 3.27 -2.88
C VAL A 156 -3.76 3.06 -1.91
N SER A 157 -4.34 1.87 -1.91
CA SER A 157 -5.40 1.52 -0.97
C SER A 157 -5.53 0.00 -0.82
N ARG A 158 -6.19 -0.44 0.26
CA ARG A 158 -6.44 -1.86 0.50
C ARG A 158 -7.85 -2.09 1.05
N ALA A 159 -8.67 -2.84 0.31
CA ALA A 159 -9.96 -3.40 0.75
C ALA A 159 -10.90 -2.45 1.51
N VAL A 160 -10.90 -1.16 1.16
CA VAL A 160 -11.72 -0.14 1.86
C VAL A 160 -13.19 -0.25 1.46
N THR A 161 -13.46 -0.35 0.15
CA THR A 161 -14.81 -0.42 -0.41
C THR A 161 -14.78 -0.97 -1.84
N SER A 162 -15.93 -1.06 -2.50
CA SER A 162 -16.01 -1.33 -3.94
C SER A 162 -15.42 -0.18 -4.76
N LEU A 163 -14.95 -0.47 -5.97
CA LEU A 163 -14.42 0.56 -6.89
C LEU A 163 -15.45 1.65 -7.19
N ASP A 164 -16.70 1.27 -7.31
CA ASP A 164 -17.81 2.18 -7.57
C ASP A 164 -17.97 3.25 -6.47
N ASN A 165 -17.80 2.86 -5.20
CA ASN A 165 -17.81 3.78 -4.07
C ASN A 165 -16.47 4.49 -3.85
N PHE A 166 -15.38 3.91 -4.30
CA PHE A 166 -14.03 4.46 -4.14
C PHE A 166 -13.75 5.61 -5.10
N MET A 167 -14.15 5.47 -6.37
CA MET A 167 -13.84 6.44 -7.42
C MET A 167 -14.28 7.89 -7.10
N PRO A 168 -15.47 8.14 -6.50
CA PRO A 168 -15.83 9.50 -6.08
C PRO A 168 -14.86 10.13 -5.10
N TRP A 169 -14.28 9.36 -4.18
CA TRP A 169 -13.36 9.88 -3.16
C TRP A 169 -12.03 10.35 -3.75
N VAL A 170 -11.61 9.74 -4.84
CA VAL A 170 -10.31 9.99 -5.48
C VAL A 170 -10.38 10.88 -6.71
N LYS A 171 -11.59 11.31 -7.09
CA LYS A 171 -11.80 12.15 -8.27
C LYS A 171 -10.99 13.45 -8.19
N GLY A 172 -10.09 13.67 -9.15
CA GLY A 172 -9.23 14.85 -9.20
C GLY A 172 -8.09 14.87 -8.19
N LYS A 173 -7.83 13.76 -7.47
CA LYS A 173 -6.83 13.68 -6.40
C LYS A 173 -5.51 13.01 -6.84
N TYR A 174 -5.40 12.50 -8.06
CA TYR A 174 -4.18 11.86 -8.57
C TYR A 174 -3.90 12.27 -10.00
N SER A 175 -2.62 12.19 -10.41
CA SER A 175 -2.15 12.55 -11.75
C SER A 175 -1.75 11.35 -12.60
N GLU A 176 -1.27 10.25 -11.99
CA GLU A 176 -0.73 9.09 -12.69
C GLU A 176 -1.63 7.86 -12.60
N GLY A 177 -2.00 7.44 -11.39
CA GLY A 177 -2.81 6.25 -11.25
C GLY A 177 -3.17 5.83 -9.83
N ILE A 178 -3.91 4.72 -9.76
CA ILE A 178 -4.35 4.10 -8.49
C ILE A 178 -3.85 2.67 -8.47
N LEU A 179 -3.29 2.25 -7.33
CA LEU A 179 -2.86 0.87 -7.05
C LEU A 179 -3.69 0.34 -5.87
N TYR A 180 -4.66 -0.52 -6.17
CA TYR A 180 -5.65 -0.96 -5.19
C TYR A 180 -5.54 -2.46 -4.93
N LEU A 181 -5.24 -2.84 -3.69
CA LEU A 181 -5.22 -4.24 -3.26
C LEU A 181 -6.63 -4.74 -3.00
N LYS A 182 -7.06 -5.74 -3.75
CA LYS A 182 -8.38 -6.35 -3.65
C LYS A 182 -8.30 -7.87 -3.72
N GLY A 183 -9.43 -8.53 -3.41
CA GLY A 183 -9.54 -9.98 -3.51
C GLY A 183 -10.94 -10.41 -3.92
N GLY A 184 -11.06 -11.67 -4.35
CA GLY A 184 -12.30 -12.26 -4.84
C GLY A 184 -12.55 -12.06 -6.33
N ASP A 185 -13.76 -12.34 -6.79
CA ASP A 185 -14.16 -12.06 -8.17
C ASP A 185 -14.45 -10.56 -8.34
N LEU A 186 -13.69 -9.91 -9.18
CA LEU A 186 -13.75 -8.46 -9.40
C LEU A 186 -14.33 -8.08 -10.77
N ALA A 187 -14.73 -9.06 -11.60
CA ALA A 187 -15.15 -8.81 -12.99
C ALA A 187 -16.35 -7.86 -13.05
N GLU A 188 -17.38 -8.13 -12.26
CA GLU A 188 -18.58 -7.28 -12.22
C GLU A 188 -18.26 -5.90 -11.65
N GLU A 189 -17.52 -5.83 -10.53
CA GLU A 189 -17.14 -4.58 -9.88
C GLU A 189 -16.35 -3.65 -10.81
N ILE A 190 -15.37 -4.19 -11.53
CA ILE A 190 -14.58 -3.45 -12.52
C ILE A 190 -15.48 -2.97 -13.67
N SER A 191 -16.33 -3.85 -14.20
CA SER A 191 -17.25 -3.51 -15.31
C SER A 191 -18.18 -2.36 -14.93
N VAL A 192 -18.79 -2.43 -13.75
CA VAL A 192 -19.68 -1.37 -13.22
C VAL A 192 -18.94 -0.04 -13.07
N ALA A 193 -17.75 -0.05 -12.44
CA ALA A 193 -16.95 1.15 -12.26
C ALA A 193 -16.51 1.76 -13.58
N MET A 194 -16.02 0.95 -14.52
CA MET A 194 -15.62 1.40 -15.85
C MET A 194 -16.77 2.07 -16.60
N SER A 195 -17.96 1.46 -16.59
CA SER A 195 -19.16 2.00 -17.23
C SER A 195 -19.60 3.32 -16.59
N ARG A 196 -19.75 3.33 -15.25
CA ARG A 196 -20.25 4.48 -14.49
C ARG A 196 -19.36 5.71 -14.60
N TYR A 197 -18.05 5.52 -14.55
CA TYR A 197 -17.08 6.63 -14.58
C TYR A 197 -16.49 6.86 -15.96
N LYS A 198 -17.02 6.20 -17.00
CA LYS A 198 -16.59 6.33 -18.41
C LYS A 198 -15.07 6.17 -18.56
N MET A 199 -14.51 5.19 -17.85
CA MET A 199 -13.08 4.92 -17.90
C MET A 199 -12.68 4.45 -19.31
N ARG A 200 -11.48 4.82 -19.74
CA ARG A 200 -10.95 4.41 -21.04
C ARG A 200 -10.81 2.88 -21.09
N LYS A 201 -11.20 2.28 -22.21
CA LYS A 201 -11.00 0.84 -22.40
C LYS A 201 -9.50 0.49 -22.28
N GLY A 202 -9.18 -0.48 -21.45
CA GLY A 202 -7.81 -0.90 -21.18
C GLY A 202 -7.05 -0.07 -20.13
N SER A 203 -7.72 0.87 -19.44
CA SER A 203 -7.08 1.65 -18.35
C SER A 203 -7.14 0.97 -16.98
N VAL A 204 -7.83 -0.16 -16.86
CA VAL A 204 -7.90 -0.94 -15.61
C VAL A 204 -7.21 -2.28 -15.84
N HIS A 205 -6.16 -2.52 -15.08
CA HIS A 205 -5.34 -3.72 -15.15
C HIS A 205 -5.49 -4.52 -13.87
N GLN A 206 -5.81 -5.80 -14.00
CA GLN A 206 -5.90 -6.73 -12.88
C GLN A 206 -4.67 -7.64 -12.90
N TRP A 207 -3.77 -7.47 -11.94
CA TRP A 207 -2.59 -8.29 -11.80
C TRP A 207 -2.77 -9.31 -10.66
N PRO A 208 -2.80 -10.63 -10.97
CA PRO A 208 -2.96 -11.66 -9.94
C PRO A 208 -1.67 -11.77 -9.11
N VAL A 209 -1.80 -11.66 -7.78
CA VAL A 209 -0.65 -11.79 -6.88
C VAL A 209 -0.07 -13.20 -6.92
N ALA A 210 -0.88 -14.21 -7.22
CA ALA A 210 -0.43 -15.59 -7.43
C ALA A 210 0.60 -15.75 -8.55
N SER A 211 0.75 -14.76 -9.44
CA SER A 211 1.85 -14.74 -10.42
C SER A 211 3.21 -14.40 -9.82
N TRP A 212 3.23 -13.85 -8.62
CA TRP A 212 4.44 -13.46 -7.90
C TRP A 212 4.79 -14.43 -6.76
N THR A 213 3.81 -15.02 -6.08
CA THR A 213 4.02 -15.92 -4.95
C THR A 213 3.06 -17.11 -4.99
N ALA A 214 3.56 -18.30 -4.67
CA ALA A 214 2.77 -19.54 -4.62
C ALA A 214 2.02 -19.73 -3.27
N ASP A 215 2.05 -18.72 -2.37
CA ASP A 215 1.34 -18.79 -1.09
C ASP A 215 -0.18 -18.80 -1.32
N PRO A 216 -0.92 -19.82 -0.83
CA PRO A 216 -2.36 -19.98 -1.08
C PRO A 216 -3.21 -18.78 -0.65
N PHE A 217 -2.77 -18.00 0.33
CA PHE A 217 -3.48 -16.78 0.75
C PHE A 217 -3.66 -15.79 -0.40
N PHE A 218 -2.74 -15.79 -1.36
CA PHE A 218 -2.75 -14.84 -2.48
C PHE A 218 -3.42 -15.36 -3.75
N GLU A 219 -3.94 -16.58 -3.79
CA GLU A 219 -4.61 -17.15 -4.99
C GLU A 219 -5.74 -16.26 -5.52
N THR A 220 -6.49 -15.62 -4.62
CA THR A 220 -7.62 -14.75 -4.97
C THR A 220 -7.31 -13.26 -4.76
N LYS A 221 -6.05 -12.87 -4.63
CA LYS A 221 -5.64 -11.48 -4.41
C LYS A 221 -5.08 -10.84 -5.68
N PHE A 222 -5.36 -9.57 -5.83
CA PHE A 222 -4.98 -8.79 -7.01
C PHE A 222 -4.46 -7.42 -6.62
N VAL A 223 -3.52 -6.92 -7.42
CA VAL A 223 -3.26 -5.49 -7.54
C VAL A 223 -4.08 -4.98 -8.72
N ILE A 224 -5.02 -4.09 -8.47
CA ILE A 224 -5.76 -3.38 -9.51
C ILE A 224 -5.03 -2.08 -9.77
N TYR A 225 -4.51 -1.92 -10.98
CA TYR A 225 -3.92 -0.67 -11.43
C TYR A 225 -4.92 0.05 -12.34
N ILE A 226 -5.25 1.28 -11.98
CA ILE A 226 -6.15 2.16 -12.74
C ILE A 226 -5.31 3.34 -13.23
N GLU A 227 -5.12 3.43 -14.53
CA GLU A 227 -4.45 4.56 -15.18
C GLU A 227 -5.31 5.84 -15.10
N LYS A 228 -4.64 6.96 -15.13
CA LYS A 228 -5.29 8.27 -15.24
C LYS A 228 -6.01 8.46 -16.57
#